data_7a622ab840e72f3369f63b12963c015b
#
_entry.id   7a622ab840e72f3369f63b12963c015b
#
_cell.length_a   1.000
_cell.length_b   1.000
_cell.length_c   1.000
_cell.angle_alpha   90.00
_cell.angle_beta   90.00
_cell.angle_gamma   90.00
#
_symmetry.space_group_name_H-M   'P 1'
#
loop_
_entity.id
_entity.type
_entity.pdbx_description
1 polymer ?
#
loop_
_entity_poly.entity_id
_entity_poly.type
_entity_poly.pdbx_seq_one_letter_code
_entity_poly.pdbx_strand_id
1 'polypeptide(L)'
;SKPGVLLVTSGPGATNAVTALTDAYMDSVPLVCITGQVPTHLIGTDAFQECDTTGITRPCTKHNWLVKDVNDLARVLHLAFEVATTGRPGPVLIDIPKDIQFKKGNYKYYKNSLAKKLNGKTSYKVTNNELDRFINLMKSSSKPIFYTGGGVINSGPNASKLLRELVSLTGFPITSTLQGLGAYPGDDPQFLGMLGMHGTYEANNAMHDCDLMINIGARFDDRITGKVDEFSPKSKKVHIDIDPSSVGK
;
A
#
# COMPACT_ATOMS: atom_id res chain seq x y z
N SER A 1 -2.61 -8.58 3.75
CA SER A 1 -3.27 -8.03 4.96
C SER A 1 -4.78 -8.14 4.82
N LYS A 2 -5.49 -8.32 5.94
CA LYS A 2 -6.96 -8.26 5.96
C LYS A 2 -7.39 -6.80 6.05
N PRO A 3 -8.42 -6.33 5.30
CA PRO A 3 -8.89 -4.96 5.40
C PRO A 3 -9.61 -4.71 6.73
N GLY A 4 -9.34 -3.55 7.34
CA GLY A 4 -10.14 -3.01 8.43
C GLY A 4 -11.49 -2.48 7.92
N VAL A 5 -12.46 -2.33 8.82
CA VAL A 5 -13.74 -1.68 8.53
C VAL A 5 -13.97 -0.56 9.54
N LEU A 6 -14.25 0.64 9.04
CA LEU A 6 -14.64 1.80 9.83
C LEU A 6 -16.06 2.22 9.45
N LEU A 7 -16.92 2.44 10.43
CA LEU A 7 -18.26 2.94 10.24
C LEU A 7 -18.43 4.25 11.02
N VAL A 8 -18.81 5.32 10.33
CA VAL A 8 -19.00 6.65 10.92
C VAL A 8 -20.27 7.31 10.37
N THR A 9 -20.79 8.29 11.12
CA THR A 9 -21.94 9.10 10.68
C THR A 9 -21.53 10.12 9.60
N SER A 10 -22.52 10.81 9.02
CA SER A 10 -22.35 11.92 8.09
C SER A 10 -21.60 13.12 8.70
N GLY A 11 -21.21 14.06 7.85
CA GLY A 11 -20.61 15.32 8.25
C GLY A 11 -19.39 15.14 9.16
N PRO A 12 -19.48 15.53 10.45
CA PRO A 12 -18.35 15.51 11.36
C PRO A 12 -17.76 14.11 11.57
N GLY A 13 -18.56 13.05 11.51
CA GLY A 13 -18.06 11.68 11.59
C GLY A 13 -17.16 11.34 10.40
N ALA A 14 -17.60 11.64 9.19
CA ALA A 14 -16.85 11.42 7.96
C ALA A 14 -15.58 12.31 7.91
N THR A 15 -15.68 13.60 8.23
CA THR A 15 -14.53 14.52 8.19
C THR A 15 -13.46 14.17 9.22
N ASN A 16 -13.82 13.69 10.40
CA ASN A 16 -12.87 13.22 11.40
C ASN A 16 -12.09 11.96 10.94
N ALA A 17 -12.65 11.17 10.03
CA ALA A 17 -11.96 10.01 9.47
C ALA A 17 -10.89 10.37 8.41
N VAL A 18 -10.90 11.59 7.86
CA VAL A 18 -10.05 11.98 6.70
C VAL A 18 -8.56 11.85 7.01
N THR A 19 -8.12 12.27 8.19
CA THR A 19 -6.72 12.14 8.60
C THR A 19 -6.28 10.68 8.60
N ALA A 20 -7.06 9.80 9.23
CA ALA A 20 -6.77 8.37 9.28
C ALA A 20 -6.84 7.69 7.90
N LEU A 21 -7.75 8.12 7.02
CA LEU A 21 -7.82 7.67 5.64
C LEU A 21 -6.57 8.09 4.86
N THR A 22 -6.12 9.32 5.04
CA THR A 22 -4.90 9.82 4.37
C THR A 22 -3.67 9.04 4.82
N ASP A 23 -3.55 8.78 6.12
CA ASP A 23 -2.47 7.97 6.70
C ASP A 23 -2.48 6.54 6.14
N ALA A 24 -3.65 5.89 6.17
CA ALA A 24 -3.84 4.56 5.59
C ALA A 24 -3.51 4.52 4.08
N TYR A 25 -3.82 5.59 3.33
CA TYR A 25 -3.48 5.70 1.91
C TYR A 25 -1.98 5.79 1.68
N MET A 26 -1.30 6.61 2.48
CA MET A 26 0.15 6.78 2.39
C MET A 26 0.89 5.52 2.79
N ASP A 27 0.43 4.79 3.82
CA ASP A 27 1.08 3.59 4.35
C ASP A 27 0.59 2.29 3.70
N SER A 28 -0.26 2.37 2.69
CA SER A 28 -0.76 1.19 1.96
C SER A 28 -1.53 0.23 2.87
N VAL A 29 -2.33 0.77 3.80
CA VAL A 29 -3.17 0.01 4.71
C VAL A 29 -4.56 -0.18 4.10
N PRO A 30 -5.01 -1.42 3.86
CA PRO A 30 -6.34 -1.66 3.31
C PRO A 30 -7.42 -1.35 4.36
N LEU A 31 -8.35 -0.45 4.02
CA LEU A 31 -9.43 -0.02 4.90
C LEU A 31 -10.70 0.23 4.08
N VAL A 32 -11.84 -0.27 4.55
CA VAL A 32 -13.16 0.05 4.00
C VAL A 32 -13.85 0.98 4.98
N CYS A 33 -13.97 2.25 4.62
CA CYS A 33 -14.69 3.25 5.39
C CYS A 33 -16.15 3.34 4.86
N ILE A 34 -17.11 3.17 5.76
CA ILE A 34 -18.52 3.32 5.46
C ILE A 34 -19.01 4.57 6.20
N THR A 35 -19.49 5.56 5.44
CA THR A 35 -20.01 6.80 5.98
C THR A 35 -21.51 6.90 5.77
N GLY A 36 -22.21 7.47 6.75
CA GLY A 36 -23.57 7.92 6.54
C GLY A 36 -23.59 9.21 5.70
N GLN A 37 -24.71 9.46 5.02
CA GLN A 37 -24.97 10.72 4.32
C GLN A 37 -26.42 11.17 4.58
N VAL A 38 -26.69 12.44 4.41
CA VAL A 38 -28.07 12.97 4.43
C VAL A 38 -28.92 12.27 3.37
N PRO A 39 -30.27 12.23 3.50
CA PRO A 39 -31.14 11.64 2.47
C PRO A 39 -30.82 12.18 1.07
N THR A 40 -30.97 11.34 0.05
CA THR A 40 -30.58 11.70 -1.33
C THR A 40 -31.21 13.00 -1.85
N HIS A 41 -32.44 13.32 -1.45
CA HIS A 41 -33.13 14.55 -1.85
C HIS A 41 -32.66 15.81 -1.11
N LEU A 42 -31.86 15.66 -0.05
CA LEU A 42 -31.28 16.78 0.70
C LEU A 42 -29.82 17.05 0.32
N ILE A 43 -29.18 16.21 -0.48
CA ILE A 43 -27.80 16.42 -0.92
C ILE A 43 -27.74 17.69 -1.79
N GLY A 44 -26.88 18.64 -1.40
CA GLY A 44 -26.71 19.94 -2.07
C GLY A 44 -27.69 21.02 -1.60
N THR A 45 -28.33 20.84 -0.43
CA THR A 45 -29.28 21.82 0.12
C THR A 45 -28.81 22.44 1.44
N ASP A 46 -27.55 22.27 1.81
CA ASP A 46 -26.98 22.71 3.11
C ASP A 46 -27.71 22.06 4.33
N ALA A 47 -28.08 20.80 4.18
CA ALA A 47 -28.76 20.05 5.22
C ALA A 47 -27.87 19.86 6.46
N PHE A 48 -28.49 19.67 7.63
CA PHE A 48 -27.75 19.46 8.88
C PHE A 48 -26.78 18.28 8.79
N GLN A 49 -25.50 18.53 9.07
CA GLN A 49 -24.40 17.56 8.95
C GLN A 49 -24.18 17.00 7.52
N GLU A 50 -24.62 17.72 6.51
CA GLU A 50 -24.23 17.41 5.13
C GLU A 50 -22.74 17.70 4.92
N CYS A 51 -22.10 16.85 4.12
CA CYS A 51 -20.73 17.04 3.68
C CYS A 51 -20.52 16.36 2.33
N ASP A 52 -19.77 16.99 1.42
CA ASP A 52 -19.28 16.33 0.20
C ASP A 52 -18.17 15.35 0.56
N THR A 53 -18.55 14.25 1.21
CA THR A 53 -17.63 13.22 1.69
C THR A 53 -16.83 12.62 0.53
N THR A 54 -17.47 12.39 -0.62
CA THR A 54 -16.78 11.83 -1.80
C THR A 54 -15.79 12.82 -2.41
N GLY A 55 -16.09 14.11 -2.41
CA GLY A 55 -15.16 15.15 -2.87
C GLY A 55 -13.93 15.26 -1.97
N ILE A 56 -14.14 15.35 -0.65
CA ILE A 56 -13.06 15.48 0.33
C ILE A 56 -12.15 14.24 0.33
N THR A 57 -12.69 13.04 0.21
CA THR A 57 -11.92 11.80 0.33
C THR A 57 -11.33 11.31 -0.98
N ARG A 58 -11.65 11.93 -2.11
CA ARG A 58 -11.11 11.56 -3.42
C ARG A 58 -9.58 11.50 -3.49
N PRO A 59 -8.82 12.48 -2.96
CA PRO A 59 -7.36 12.47 -3.02
C PRO A 59 -6.71 11.50 -2.01
N CYS A 60 -7.42 11.07 -0.98
CA CYS A 60 -6.89 10.24 0.10
C CYS A 60 -7.48 8.81 0.16
N THR A 61 -8.16 8.37 -0.89
CA THR A 61 -8.67 7.00 -1.04
C THR A 61 -8.33 6.43 -2.41
N LYS A 62 -8.25 5.12 -2.52
CA LYS A 62 -8.10 4.44 -3.82
C LYS A 62 -9.33 4.62 -4.70
N HIS A 63 -10.51 4.61 -4.09
CA HIS A 63 -11.78 4.91 -4.72
C HIS A 63 -12.84 5.23 -3.67
N ASN A 64 -13.85 5.98 -4.06
CA ASN A 64 -15.02 6.24 -3.22
C ASN A 64 -16.31 6.14 -4.02
N TRP A 65 -17.40 5.84 -3.36
CA TRP A 65 -18.74 5.70 -3.95
C TRP A 65 -19.77 6.47 -3.11
N LEU A 66 -20.67 7.16 -3.79
CA LEU A 66 -21.95 7.60 -3.24
C LEU A 66 -23.03 6.64 -3.74
N VAL A 67 -23.64 5.87 -2.85
CA VAL A 67 -24.65 4.86 -3.21
C VAL A 67 -26.03 5.54 -3.34
N LYS A 68 -26.56 5.63 -4.56
CA LYS A 68 -27.86 6.26 -4.86
C LYS A 68 -29.00 5.26 -5.06
N ASP A 69 -28.68 3.97 -5.24
CA ASP A 69 -29.66 2.88 -5.39
C ASP A 69 -29.29 1.74 -4.43
N VAL A 70 -30.29 1.30 -3.63
CA VAL A 70 -30.12 0.18 -2.70
C VAL A 70 -29.75 -1.13 -3.41
N ASN A 71 -30.16 -1.33 -4.65
CA ASN A 71 -29.83 -2.52 -5.42
C ASN A 71 -28.34 -2.57 -5.83
N ASP A 72 -27.64 -1.43 -5.81
CA ASP A 72 -26.21 -1.34 -6.06
C ASP A 72 -25.36 -1.60 -4.78
N LEU A 73 -25.96 -1.49 -3.60
CA LEU A 73 -25.24 -1.51 -2.33
C LEU A 73 -24.38 -2.79 -2.16
N ALA A 74 -24.96 -3.96 -2.43
CA ALA A 74 -24.23 -5.23 -2.31
C ALA A 74 -23.05 -5.31 -3.27
N ARG A 75 -23.20 -4.82 -4.49
CA ARG A 75 -22.13 -4.76 -5.50
C ARG A 75 -21.02 -3.80 -5.08
N VAL A 76 -21.39 -2.60 -4.61
CA VAL A 76 -20.42 -1.59 -4.17
C VAL A 76 -19.62 -2.07 -2.97
N LEU A 77 -20.27 -2.68 -1.97
CA LEU A 77 -19.58 -3.27 -0.82
C LEU A 77 -18.58 -4.34 -1.26
N HIS A 78 -18.97 -5.26 -2.13
CA HIS A 78 -18.07 -6.29 -2.65
C HIS A 78 -16.86 -5.67 -3.36
N LEU A 79 -17.10 -4.70 -4.25
CA LEU A 79 -16.03 -3.98 -4.96
C LEU A 79 -15.10 -3.21 -4.03
N ALA A 80 -15.63 -2.63 -2.96
CA ALA A 80 -14.83 -1.88 -1.99
C ALA A 80 -13.77 -2.76 -1.30
N PHE A 81 -14.17 -3.94 -0.82
CA PHE A 81 -13.20 -4.89 -0.24
C PHE A 81 -12.16 -5.35 -1.27
N GLU A 82 -12.59 -5.58 -2.49
CA GLU A 82 -11.72 -6.00 -3.57
C GLU A 82 -10.72 -4.88 -3.96
N VAL A 83 -11.19 -3.66 -4.16
CA VAL A 83 -10.32 -2.50 -4.51
C VAL A 83 -9.36 -2.18 -3.38
N ALA A 84 -9.80 -2.23 -2.12
CA ALA A 84 -8.93 -1.97 -0.96
C ALA A 84 -7.72 -2.90 -0.92
N THR A 85 -7.87 -4.14 -1.37
CA THR A 85 -6.85 -5.20 -1.25
C THR A 85 -6.11 -5.54 -2.55
N THR A 86 -6.55 -5.03 -3.70
CA THR A 86 -5.95 -5.35 -5.01
C THR A 86 -4.84 -4.37 -5.37
N GLY A 87 -3.73 -4.88 -5.92
CA GLY A 87 -2.54 -4.08 -6.24
C GLY A 87 -1.90 -3.52 -4.96
N ARG A 88 -1.45 -2.25 -4.98
CA ARG A 88 -1.04 -1.57 -3.75
C ARG A 88 -2.27 -1.43 -2.85
N PRO A 89 -2.27 -1.99 -1.62
CA PRO A 89 -3.40 -1.85 -0.70
C PRO A 89 -3.65 -0.39 -0.32
N GLY A 90 -4.87 -0.10 0.11
CA GLY A 90 -5.20 1.26 0.58
C GLY A 90 -6.68 1.42 0.91
N PRO A 91 -7.07 2.56 1.49
CA PRO A 91 -8.43 2.83 1.92
C PRO A 91 -9.35 3.08 0.74
N VAL A 92 -10.61 2.73 0.94
CA VAL A 92 -11.75 3.08 0.09
C VAL A 92 -12.87 3.60 0.96
N LEU A 93 -13.82 4.36 0.37
CA LEU A 93 -14.95 4.90 1.11
C LEU A 93 -16.27 4.63 0.39
N ILE A 94 -17.30 4.30 1.19
CA ILE A 94 -18.67 4.11 0.70
C ILE A 94 -19.58 5.05 1.48
N ASP A 95 -20.12 6.05 0.81
CA ASP A 95 -21.05 7.03 1.38
C ASP A 95 -22.48 6.59 1.11
N ILE A 96 -23.27 6.34 2.20
CA ILE A 96 -24.59 5.72 2.11
C ILE A 96 -25.65 6.68 2.66
N PRO A 97 -26.48 7.29 1.80
CA PRO A 97 -27.56 8.16 2.21
C PRO A 97 -28.58 7.46 3.11
N LYS A 98 -29.12 8.22 4.08
CA LYS A 98 -30.05 7.72 5.08
C LYS A 98 -31.28 7.00 4.47
N ASP A 99 -31.88 7.56 3.42
CA ASP A 99 -33.02 6.95 2.74
C ASP A 99 -32.68 5.63 2.05
N ILE A 100 -31.44 5.47 1.57
CA ILE A 100 -30.94 4.20 0.99
C ILE A 100 -30.83 3.12 2.06
N GLN A 101 -30.44 3.48 3.30
CA GLN A 101 -30.32 2.52 4.41
C GLN A 101 -31.67 1.93 4.84
N PHE A 102 -32.77 2.66 4.61
CA PHE A 102 -34.13 2.21 4.94
C PHE A 102 -34.88 1.54 3.77
N LYS A 103 -34.39 1.70 2.53
CA LYS A 103 -35.02 1.10 1.36
C LYS A 103 -34.88 -0.42 1.35
N LYS A 104 -35.94 -1.10 0.93
CA LYS A 104 -35.91 -2.53 0.61
C LYS A 104 -35.34 -2.70 -0.79
N GLY A 105 -34.39 -3.60 -0.95
CA GLY A 105 -33.77 -3.93 -2.24
C GLY A 105 -33.67 -5.43 -2.46
N ASN A 106 -33.35 -5.82 -3.69
CA ASN A 106 -33.09 -7.21 -4.05
C ASN A 106 -31.61 -7.52 -3.93
N TYR A 107 -31.23 -8.34 -2.95
CA TYR A 107 -29.87 -8.80 -2.81
C TYR A 107 -29.45 -9.71 -3.98
N LYS A 108 -28.35 -9.36 -4.65
CA LYS A 108 -27.70 -10.21 -5.64
C LYS A 108 -26.25 -10.45 -5.22
N TYR A 109 -25.87 -11.73 -5.15
CA TYR A 109 -24.49 -12.09 -4.91
C TYR A 109 -23.64 -11.89 -6.18
N TYR A 110 -22.55 -11.12 -6.06
CA TYR A 110 -21.65 -10.86 -7.18
C TYR A 110 -20.46 -11.81 -7.12
N LYS A 111 -20.44 -12.82 -8.03
CA LYS A 111 -19.31 -13.77 -8.18
C LYS A 111 -18.14 -13.22 -9.00
N ASN A 112 -18.36 -12.14 -9.75
CA ASN A 112 -17.34 -11.63 -10.66
C ASN A 112 -16.40 -10.70 -9.92
N SER A 113 -15.18 -11.16 -9.75
CA SER A 113 -14.07 -10.41 -9.16
C SER A 113 -13.50 -9.46 -10.22
N LEU A 114 -13.43 -8.16 -9.89
CA LEU A 114 -12.65 -7.17 -10.64
C LEU A 114 -11.17 -7.57 -10.63
N ALA A 115 -10.69 -8.20 -9.55
CA ALA A 115 -9.33 -8.70 -9.42
C ALA A 115 -8.97 -9.64 -10.58
N LYS A 116 -9.90 -10.50 -11.04
CA LYS A 116 -9.67 -11.32 -12.24
C LYS A 116 -9.46 -10.49 -13.50
N LYS A 117 -10.14 -9.34 -13.64
CA LYS A 117 -9.95 -8.43 -14.77
C LYS A 117 -8.69 -7.58 -14.65
N LEU A 118 -8.31 -7.20 -13.42
CA LEU A 118 -7.12 -6.40 -13.15
C LEU A 118 -5.85 -7.27 -13.10
N ASN A 119 -5.89 -8.46 -12.51
CA ASN A 119 -4.75 -9.38 -12.45
C ASN A 119 -4.30 -9.86 -13.85
N GLY A 120 -5.18 -9.87 -14.84
CA GLY A 120 -4.81 -10.13 -16.24
C GLY A 120 -4.02 -8.99 -16.89
N LYS A 121 -4.05 -7.76 -16.32
CA LYS A 121 -3.37 -6.57 -16.86
C LYS A 121 -2.18 -6.09 -16.01
N THR A 122 -2.07 -6.54 -14.76
CA THR A 122 -1.07 -6.04 -13.79
C THR A 122 -0.08 -7.10 -13.31
N SER A 123 -0.20 -8.37 -13.71
CA SER A 123 0.86 -9.34 -13.39
C SER A 123 2.00 -9.19 -14.40
N TYR A 124 2.92 -8.31 -14.09
CA TYR A 124 4.22 -8.31 -14.75
C TYR A 124 4.91 -9.64 -14.43
N LYS A 125 5.15 -10.45 -15.45
CA LYS A 125 5.94 -11.68 -15.30
C LYS A 125 7.39 -11.34 -15.59
N VAL A 126 8.22 -11.49 -14.58
CA VAL A 126 9.67 -11.37 -14.75
C VAL A 126 10.14 -12.39 -15.77
N THR A 127 10.89 -11.94 -16.77
CA THR A 127 11.47 -12.80 -17.81
C THR A 127 12.75 -13.45 -17.32
N ASN A 128 13.16 -14.56 -17.93
CA ASN A 128 14.45 -15.21 -17.61
C ASN A 128 15.62 -14.25 -17.83
N ASN A 129 15.58 -13.42 -18.87
CA ASN A 129 16.63 -12.44 -19.14
C ASN A 129 16.76 -11.39 -18.02
N GLU A 130 15.65 -10.94 -17.44
CA GLU A 130 15.65 -10.03 -16.28
C GLU A 130 16.21 -10.71 -15.04
N LEU A 131 15.86 -11.99 -14.81
CA LEU A 131 16.43 -12.78 -13.72
C LEU A 131 17.95 -12.99 -13.88
N ASP A 132 18.41 -13.35 -15.07
CA ASP A 132 19.84 -13.52 -15.35
C ASP A 132 20.60 -12.21 -15.16
N ARG A 133 20.04 -11.09 -15.61
CA ARG A 133 20.59 -9.76 -15.37
C ARG A 133 20.68 -9.44 -13.88
N PHE A 134 19.65 -9.73 -13.11
CA PHE A 134 19.62 -9.54 -11.66
C PHE A 134 20.69 -10.40 -10.97
N ILE A 135 20.78 -11.69 -11.29
CA ILE A 135 21.79 -12.61 -10.75
C ILE A 135 23.22 -12.12 -11.08
N ASN A 136 23.46 -11.64 -12.30
CA ASN A 136 24.76 -11.12 -12.71
C ASN A 136 25.11 -9.83 -11.94
N LEU A 137 24.13 -8.94 -11.66
CA LEU A 137 24.35 -7.78 -10.81
C LEU A 137 24.76 -8.18 -9.39
N MET A 138 24.08 -9.16 -8.79
CA MET A 138 24.42 -9.67 -7.45
C MET A 138 25.84 -10.27 -7.42
N LYS A 139 26.20 -11.07 -8.43
CA LYS A 139 27.53 -11.71 -8.51
C LYS A 139 28.68 -10.72 -8.72
N SER A 140 28.42 -9.60 -9.39
CA SER A 140 29.44 -8.58 -9.71
C SER A 140 29.55 -7.47 -8.67
N SER A 141 28.66 -7.42 -7.71
CA SER A 141 28.67 -6.41 -6.65
C SER A 141 29.65 -6.75 -5.53
N SER A 142 30.33 -5.75 -5.02
CA SER A 142 31.25 -5.85 -3.88
C SER A 142 30.66 -5.38 -2.57
N LYS A 143 29.64 -4.51 -2.64
CA LYS A 143 28.94 -3.93 -1.48
C LYS A 143 27.42 -3.92 -1.70
N PRO A 144 26.81 -5.10 -1.89
CA PRO A 144 25.37 -5.19 -2.09
C PRO A 144 24.61 -4.98 -0.76
N ILE A 145 23.37 -4.47 -0.85
CA ILE A 145 22.48 -4.34 0.31
C ILE A 145 21.03 -4.61 -0.09
N PHE A 146 20.32 -5.37 0.73
CA PHE A 146 18.86 -5.46 0.65
C PHE A 146 18.21 -4.30 1.41
N TYR A 147 17.20 -3.72 0.78
CA TYR A 147 16.38 -2.67 1.36
C TYR A 147 14.91 -3.09 1.31
N THR A 148 14.27 -3.29 2.46
CA THR A 148 12.91 -3.86 2.53
C THR A 148 11.91 -2.89 3.11
N GLY A 149 10.70 -2.95 2.61
CA GLY A 149 9.59 -2.11 3.07
C GLY A 149 8.33 -2.88 3.42
N GLY A 150 7.27 -2.14 3.72
CA GLY A 150 5.95 -2.66 4.09
C GLY A 150 5.34 -3.59 3.05
N GLY A 151 5.77 -3.51 1.78
CA GLY A 151 5.33 -4.43 0.73
C GLY A 151 5.63 -5.90 1.02
N VAL A 152 6.73 -6.22 1.72
CA VAL A 152 7.04 -7.58 2.16
C VAL A 152 6.01 -8.07 3.19
N ILE A 153 5.69 -7.22 4.19
CA ILE A 153 4.67 -7.52 5.21
C ILE A 153 3.30 -7.73 4.56
N ASN A 154 2.91 -6.83 3.65
CA ASN A 154 1.63 -6.89 2.94
C ASN A 154 1.50 -8.13 2.04
N SER A 155 2.61 -8.66 1.54
CA SER A 155 2.65 -9.90 0.75
C SER A 155 2.47 -11.17 1.60
N GLY A 156 2.51 -11.06 2.92
CA GLY A 156 2.23 -12.13 3.87
C GLY A 156 3.44 -12.97 4.30
N PRO A 157 3.24 -13.96 5.16
CA PRO A 157 4.32 -14.70 5.83
C PRO A 157 5.28 -15.43 4.89
N ASN A 158 4.79 -15.86 3.73
CA ASN A 158 5.63 -16.56 2.75
C ASN A 158 6.69 -15.60 2.14
N ALA A 159 6.35 -14.33 1.95
CA ALA A 159 7.31 -13.33 1.45
C ALA A 159 8.47 -13.11 2.45
N SER A 160 8.17 -13.01 3.74
CA SER A 160 9.18 -12.91 4.79
C SER A 160 10.05 -14.18 4.89
N LYS A 161 9.47 -15.36 4.66
CA LYS A 161 10.22 -16.62 4.60
C LYS A 161 11.21 -16.63 3.43
N LEU A 162 10.74 -16.29 2.23
CA LEU A 162 11.57 -16.20 1.02
C LEU A 162 12.66 -15.13 1.14
N LEU A 163 12.36 -14.00 1.79
CA LEU A 163 13.34 -12.96 2.07
C LEU A 163 14.48 -13.49 2.95
N ARG A 164 14.14 -14.19 4.04
CA ARG A 164 15.16 -14.82 4.92
C ARG A 164 16.02 -15.84 4.19
N GLU A 165 15.40 -16.66 3.36
CA GLU A 165 16.11 -17.63 2.53
C GLU A 165 17.07 -16.93 1.55
N LEU A 166 16.62 -15.87 0.88
CA LEU A 166 17.44 -15.09 -0.05
C LEU A 166 18.64 -14.43 0.66
N VAL A 167 18.41 -13.80 1.81
CA VAL A 167 19.50 -13.20 2.62
C VAL A 167 20.48 -14.24 3.09
N SER A 168 20.01 -15.40 3.59
CA SER A 168 20.88 -16.49 4.00
C SER A 168 21.72 -17.06 2.86
N LEU A 169 21.14 -17.21 1.66
CA LEU A 169 21.85 -17.73 0.48
C LEU A 169 22.92 -16.76 -0.04
N THR A 170 22.67 -15.46 0.06
CA THR A 170 23.57 -14.44 -0.48
C THR A 170 24.60 -13.93 0.52
N GLY A 171 24.30 -13.98 1.81
CA GLY A 171 25.11 -13.38 2.86
C GLY A 171 25.08 -11.84 2.85
N PHE A 172 24.20 -11.20 2.07
CA PHE A 172 24.16 -9.75 1.95
C PHE A 172 23.51 -9.11 3.18
N PRO A 173 24.02 -7.94 3.62
CA PRO A 173 23.36 -7.18 4.69
C PRO A 173 21.98 -6.70 4.24
N ILE A 174 21.11 -6.51 5.23
CA ILE A 174 19.72 -6.07 5.02
C ILE A 174 19.36 -4.94 5.96
N THR A 175 18.62 -3.97 5.43
CA THR A 175 18.02 -2.87 6.18
C THR A 175 16.53 -2.74 5.83
N SER A 176 15.79 -2.00 6.64
CA SER A 176 14.33 -1.89 6.52
C SER A 176 13.83 -0.46 6.68
N THR A 177 12.70 -0.15 6.06
CA THR A 177 11.89 1.01 6.45
C THR A 177 11.19 0.75 7.78
N LEU A 178 10.62 1.79 8.40
CA LEU A 178 9.76 1.65 9.58
C LEU A 178 8.62 0.64 9.33
N GLN A 179 7.92 0.76 8.20
CA GLN A 179 6.80 -0.14 7.82
C GLN A 179 7.26 -1.54 7.41
N GLY A 180 8.54 -1.73 7.15
CA GLY A 180 9.13 -3.04 6.85
C GLY A 180 9.68 -3.79 8.06
N LEU A 181 9.72 -3.16 9.24
CA LEU A 181 10.16 -3.81 10.48
C LEU A 181 9.30 -5.04 10.78
N GLY A 182 9.96 -6.15 11.11
CA GLY A 182 9.32 -7.45 11.29
C GLY A 182 9.28 -8.34 10.03
N ALA A 183 9.61 -7.82 8.84
CA ALA A 183 9.77 -8.65 7.64
C ALA A 183 11.00 -9.59 7.75
N TYR A 184 12.02 -9.14 8.45
CA TYR A 184 13.27 -9.87 8.70
C TYR A 184 13.57 -9.88 10.21
N PRO A 185 14.21 -10.94 10.78
CA PRO A 185 14.55 -11.01 12.19
C PRO A 185 15.51 -9.89 12.61
N GLY A 186 15.19 -9.22 13.72
CA GLY A 186 15.99 -8.11 14.23
C GLY A 186 17.27 -8.54 14.99
N ASP A 187 17.36 -9.80 15.36
CA ASP A 187 18.49 -10.43 16.07
C ASP A 187 19.48 -11.12 15.11
N ASP A 188 19.18 -11.15 13.82
CA ASP A 188 20.09 -11.71 12.81
C ASP A 188 21.27 -10.74 12.57
N PRO A 189 22.54 -11.24 12.56
CA PRO A 189 23.72 -10.40 12.38
C PRO A 189 23.79 -9.66 11.04
N GLN A 190 23.03 -10.09 10.02
CA GLN A 190 22.95 -9.40 8.73
C GLN A 190 21.99 -8.21 8.75
N PHE A 191 21.14 -8.07 9.80
CA PHE A 191 20.21 -6.97 9.92
C PHE A 191 20.88 -5.72 10.50
N LEU A 192 21.02 -4.69 9.69
CA LEU A 192 21.67 -3.42 10.07
C LEU A 192 20.74 -2.44 10.83
N GLY A 193 19.50 -2.84 11.08
CA GLY A 193 18.50 -1.96 11.67
C GLY A 193 17.69 -1.19 10.63
N MET A 194 16.99 -0.15 11.08
CA MET A 194 16.17 0.72 10.23
C MET A 194 17.04 1.74 9.50
N LEU A 195 16.67 2.05 8.27
CA LEU A 195 17.28 3.09 7.44
C LEU A 195 16.53 4.43 7.56
N GLY A 196 17.19 5.52 7.25
CA GLY A 196 16.61 6.85 7.10
C GLY A 196 16.90 7.80 8.27
N MET A 197 16.12 8.88 8.38
CA MET A 197 16.34 9.98 9.33
C MET A 197 16.38 9.52 10.80
N HIS A 198 15.62 8.49 11.14
CA HIS A 198 15.60 7.87 12.47
C HIS A 198 16.27 6.49 12.48
N GLY A 199 17.06 6.20 11.47
CA GLY A 199 17.74 4.92 11.31
C GLY A 199 19.04 4.81 12.07
N THR A 200 19.62 3.61 12.04
CA THR A 200 20.93 3.34 12.62
C THR A 200 22.05 3.95 11.78
N TYR A 201 23.16 4.23 12.42
CA TYR A 201 24.37 4.73 11.74
C TYR A 201 24.86 3.71 10.69
N GLU A 202 24.88 2.43 11.06
CA GLU A 202 25.31 1.32 10.24
C GLU A 202 24.47 1.18 8.97
N ALA A 203 23.13 1.22 9.09
CA ALA A 203 22.21 1.12 7.96
C ALA A 203 22.39 2.29 6.99
N ASN A 204 22.50 3.52 7.51
CA ASN A 204 22.66 4.71 6.68
C ASN A 204 24.00 4.73 5.94
N ASN A 205 25.10 4.38 6.59
CA ASN A 205 26.40 4.31 5.92
C ASN A 205 26.50 3.16 4.93
N ALA A 206 25.99 1.98 5.27
CA ALA A 206 25.95 0.85 4.35
C ALA A 206 25.15 1.19 3.08
N MET A 207 24.01 1.88 3.21
CA MET A 207 23.21 2.35 2.10
C MET A 207 23.94 3.41 1.26
N HIS A 208 24.64 4.35 1.88
CA HIS A 208 25.39 5.38 1.17
C HIS A 208 26.56 4.79 0.35
N ASP A 209 27.26 3.81 0.90
CA ASP A 209 28.45 3.22 0.30
C ASP A 209 28.20 2.01 -0.59
N CYS A 210 26.97 1.51 -0.65
CA CYS A 210 26.65 0.33 -1.46
C CYS A 210 26.84 0.59 -2.96
N ASP A 211 27.22 -0.47 -3.69
CA ASP A 211 27.32 -0.49 -5.16
C ASP A 211 26.11 -1.16 -5.83
N LEU A 212 25.31 -1.89 -5.04
CA LEU A 212 24.05 -2.49 -5.47
C LEU A 212 23.00 -2.39 -4.35
N MET A 213 21.91 -1.69 -4.62
CA MET A 213 20.74 -1.65 -3.77
C MET A 213 19.65 -2.54 -4.35
N ILE A 214 19.16 -3.48 -3.56
CA ILE A 214 18.05 -4.37 -3.93
C ILE A 214 16.84 -3.98 -3.07
N ASN A 215 15.98 -3.14 -3.63
CA ASN A 215 14.75 -2.68 -2.98
C ASN A 215 13.62 -3.68 -3.19
N ILE A 216 13.00 -4.13 -2.09
CA ILE A 216 11.88 -5.08 -2.07
C ILE A 216 10.71 -4.48 -1.30
N GLY A 217 9.71 -4.02 -2.02
CA GLY A 217 8.46 -3.51 -1.45
C GLY A 217 8.60 -2.24 -0.60
N ALA A 218 9.61 -1.41 -0.88
CA ALA A 218 9.77 -0.09 -0.29
C ALA A 218 9.66 0.98 -1.36
N ARG A 219 8.84 2.00 -1.11
CA ARG A 219 8.87 3.25 -1.88
C ARG A 219 10.04 4.12 -1.41
N PHE A 220 10.57 4.96 -2.29
CA PHE A 220 11.61 5.92 -1.91
C PHE A 220 10.96 7.15 -1.27
N ASP A 221 10.75 7.07 0.04
CA ASP A 221 10.18 8.13 0.85
C ASP A 221 11.26 9.16 1.24
N ASP A 222 10.91 10.44 1.37
CA ASP A 222 11.84 11.51 1.70
C ASP A 222 12.48 11.34 3.09
N ARG A 223 11.80 10.68 4.02
CA ARG A 223 12.36 10.35 5.37
C ARG A 223 13.47 9.32 5.30
N ILE A 224 13.55 8.57 4.20
CA ILE A 224 14.60 7.60 3.93
C ILE A 224 15.69 8.21 3.05
N THR A 225 15.30 8.85 1.95
CA THR A 225 16.26 9.34 0.96
C THR A 225 16.96 10.62 1.39
N GLY A 226 16.29 11.48 2.14
CA GLY A 226 16.77 12.83 2.38
C GLY A 226 17.01 13.55 1.05
N LYS A 227 18.21 14.04 0.83
CA LYS A 227 18.61 14.68 -0.44
C LYS A 227 18.82 13.62 -1.53
N VAL A 228 17.91 13.59 -2.48
CA VAL A 228 17.82 12.52 -3.50
C VAL A 228 19.13 12.34 -4.28
N ASP A 229 19.77 13.44 -4.68
CA ASP A 229 21.03 13.40 -5.47
C ASP A 229 22.21 12.79 -4.70
N GLU A 230 22.13 12.76 -3.37
CA GLU A 230 23.16 12.20 -2.47
C GLU A 230 22.78 10.83 -1.92
N PHE A 231 21.57 10.36 -2.19
CA PHE A 231 21.10 9.07 -1.69
C PHE A 231 21.68 7.91 -2.51
N SER A 232 22.58 7.13 -1.89
CA SER A 232 23.20 5.96 -2.50
C SER A 232 23.72 6.25 -3.93
N PRO A 233 24.61 7.24 -4.11
CA PRO A 233 24.94 7.81 -5.42
C PRO A 233 25.71 6.86 -6.32
N LYS A 234 26.39 5.87 -5.74
CA LYS A 234 27.22 4.90 -6.46
C LYS A 234 26.49 3.62 -6.85
N SER A 235 25.29 3.38 -6.29
CA SER A 235 24.61 2.10 -6.43
C SER A 235 23.87 1.95 -7.75
N LYS A 236 23.96 0.74 -8.31
CA LYS A 236 22.93 0.24 -9.21
C LYS A 236 21.70 -0.13 -8.40
N LYS A 237 20.50 0.15 -8.92
CA LYS A 237 19.26 -0.04 -8.18
C LYS A 237 18.41 -1.11 -8.87
N VAL A 238 18.02 -2.13 -8.09
CA VAL A 238 16.99 -3.11 -8.47
C VAL A 238 15.77 -2.83 -7.62
N HIS A 239 14.60 -2.65 -8.23
CA HIS A 239 13.37 -2.31 -7.53
C HIS A 239 12.29 -3.34 -7.81
N ILE A 240 11.83 -4.02 -6.77
CA ILE A 240 10.77 -5.04 -6.80
C ILE A 240 9.58 -4.47 -6.04
N ASP A 241 8.55 -4.05 -6.77
CA ASP A 241 7.35 -3.45 -6.18
C ASP A 241 6.10 -3.84 -6.98
N ILE A 242 4.94 -3.85 -6.31
CA ILE A 242 3.64 -4.09 -6.95
C ILE A 242 3.06 -2.82 -7.58
N ASP A 243 3.50 -1.66 -7.13
CA ASP A 243 3.04 -0.36 -7.61
C ASP A 243 3.96 0.16 -8.72
N PRO A 244 3.54 0.11 -10.00
CA PRO A 244 4.36 0.56 -11.11
C PRO A 244 4.69 2.07 -11.02
N SER A 245 3.90 2.85 -10.28
CA SER A 245 4.16 4.27 -10.08
C SER A 245 5.30 4.55 -9.10
N SER A 246 5.71 3.56 -8.32
CA SER A 246 6.84 3.61 -7.39
C SER A 246 8.16 3.15 -8.03
N VAL A 247 8.09 2.38 -9.10
CA VAL A 247 9.29 1.85 -9.77
C VAL A 247 9.98 2.95 -10.58
N GLY A 248 11.27 3.17 -10.32
CA GLY A 248 12.10 4.13 -11.06
C GLY A 248 11.96 5.59 -10.61
N LYS A 249 11.40 5.82 -9.44
CA LYS A 249 11.39 7.16 -8.81
C LYS A 249 12.78 7.58 -8.38
#